data_ae3e3354e3e4d5e2d80d0a8468ecde32
#
_entry.id   ae3e3354e3e4d5e2d80d0a8468ecde32
#
_cell.length_a   1.000
_cell.length_b   1.000
_cell.length_c   1.000
_cell.angle_alpha   90.00
_cell.angle_beta   90.00
_cell.angle_gamma   90.00
#
_symmetry.space_group_name_H-M   'P 1'
#
loop_
_entity.id
_entity.type
_entity.pdbx_description
1 polymer ?
#
loop_
_entity_poly.entity_id
_entity_poly.type
_entity_poly.pdbx_seq_one_letter_code
_entity_poly.pdbx_strand_id
1 'polypeptide(L)'
;MIFNRLYYINKLISHKHNKMVKVVTGIRRSGKSFLLFELFYKHLIDNGIAEDHIITIALDDRLNKPLRNPDTCLAHILGLIKDKEMYYVMIDEVQLMDEFVDVLNSLLHIPNVDTYVTGSNSKFLSSDVMTEFRGRGDEIHVNPLSMSEICEAMSDVDWNHLWELYMTYGGLPMTIQFQTEKEKADYLKKLLSETYLKDIKERHNIVNDLELEQLMSIVASGIGSLTNPQKLSNAFLSSGKTKLSAQTIKQYLDYFCEAFLINKSERFDIKGKRYISTPYKFYFTDLGLRNAKLNFRQIEETHLMENAIYNELVMRDFNVDVGVVEIREKDEKNNSVRRQVEVDFVVNQGSKRYYIQSAFALSSIEKTQQETRPLINIPDSFKKIIVVKDDILLRRDQYGIVTMGLKQFLMDWNSLDL
;
A
#
# COMPACT_ATOMS: atom_id res chain seq x y z
N MET A 1 -20.81 -2.77 10.48
CA MET A 1 -20.11 -1.48 10.40
C MET A 1 -19.79 -1.23 8.94
N ILE A 2 -20.03 -0.04 8.44
CA ILE A 2 -19.76 0.37 7.06
C ILE A 2 -18.66 1.44 7.10
N PHE A 3 -17.64 1.28 6.25
CA PHE A 3 -16.57 2.25 6.06
C PHE A 3 -16.84 3.02 4.77
N ASN A 4 -16.96 4.34 4.85
CA ASN A 4 -17.44 5.17 3.73
C ASN A 4 -16.44 5.27 2.57
N ARG A 5 -15.14 5.08 2.81
CA ARG A 5 -14.09 5.10 1.78
C ARG A 5 -14.15 6.31 0.85
N LEU A 6 -14.50 7.48 1.39
CA LEU A 6 -14.80 8.71 0.64
C LEU A 6 -13.68 9.10 -0.33
N TYR A 7 -12.43 8.92 0.06
CA TYR A 7 -11.29 9.17 -0.81
C TYR A 7 -11.38 8.39 -2.12
N TYR A 8 -11.63 7.08 -2.03
CA TYR A 8 -11.70 6.21 -3.22
C TYR A 8 -12.97 6.46 -4.03
N ILE A 9 -14.09 6.77 -3.38
CA ILE A 9 -15.34 7.17 -4.08
C ILE A 9 -15.08 8.42 -4.90
N ASN A 10 -14.48 9.46 -4.32
CA ASN A 10 -14.15 10.69 -5.02
C ASN A 10 -13.17 10.45 -6.18
N LYS A 11 -12.23 9.53 -6.01
CA LYS A 11 -11.30 9.12 -7.07
C LYS A 11 -12.04 8.42 -8.22
N LEU A 12 -12.94 7.47 -7.92
CA LEU A 12 -13.79 6.84 -8.93
C LEU A 12 -14.67 7.87 -9.67
N ILE A 13 -15.25 8.84 -8.96
CA ILE A 13 -16.04 9.91 -9.54
C ILE A 13 -15.23 10.80 -10.49
N SER A 14 -14.04 11.21 -10.07
CA SER A 14 -13.17 12.09 -10.89
C SER A 14 -12.65 11.42 -12.15
N HIS A 15 -12.61 10.09 -12.16
CA HIS A 15 -12.16 9.29 -13.29
C HIS A 15 -13.29 8.80 -14.21
N LYS A 16 -14.56 9.12 -13.90
CA LYS A 16 -15.69 8.76 -14.77
C LYS A 16 -15.51 9.32 -16.17
N HIS A 17 -15.92 8.55 -17.18
CA HIS A 17 -16.01 8.94 -18.58
C HIS A 17 -14.68 9.41 -19.21
N ASN A 18 -13.55 9.05 -18.63
CA ASN A 18 -12.21 9.40 -19.16
C ASN A 18 -11.76 8.51 -20.33
N LYS A 19 -12.64 7.62 -20.84
CA LYS A 19 -12.36 6.66 -21.92
C LYS A 19 -11.24 5.66 -21.58
N MET A 20 -11.04 5.37 -20.32
CA MET A 20 -10.11 4.37 -19.83
C MET A 20 -10.86 3.32 -19.00
N VAL A 21 -10.33 2.10 -18.94
CA VAL A 21 -10.82 1.10 -17.98
C VAL A 21 -10.30 1.47 -16.60
N LYS A 22 -11.21 1.66 -15.63
CA LYS A 22 -10.84 1.87 -14.24
C LYS A 22 -10.50 0.53 -13.58
N VAL A 23 -9.23 0.35 -13.26
CA VAL A 23 -8.69 -0.89 -12.70
C VAL A 23 -8.48 -0.71 -11.19
N VAL A 24 -9.39 -1.28 -10.41
CA VAL A 24 -9.33 -1.21 -8.93
C VAL A 24 -8.45 -2.35 -8.42
N THR A 25 -7.26 -2.01 -7.99
CA THR A 25 -6.25 -2.95 -7.49
C THR A 25 -6.11 -2.89 -5.97
N GLY A 26 -5.26 -3.70 -5.40
CA GLY A 26 -4.92 -3.68 -3.99
C GLY A 26 -4.98 -5.05 -3.34
N ILE A 27 -4.47 -5.13 -2.13
CA ILE A 27 -4.38 -6.38 -1.37
C ILE A 27 -5.74 -7.09 -1.23
N ARG A 28 -5.78 -8.42 -1.22
CA ARG A 28 -7.02 -9.15 -0.97
C ARG A 28 -7.66 -8.71 0.35
N ARG A 29 -9.00 -8.67 0.38
CA ARG A 29 -9.78 -8.27 1.57
C ARG A 29 -9.63 -6.79 1.97
N SER A 30 -9.05 -5.92 1.14
CA SER A 30 -9.04 -4.46 1.38
C SER A 30 -10.39 -3.78 1.11
N GLY A 31 -11.38 -4.51 0.59
CA GLY A 31 -12.73 -3.98 0.35
C GLY A 31 -13.00 -3.49 -1.08
N LYS A 32 -12.22 -3.93 -2.09
CA LYS A 32 -12.39 -3.53 -3.50
C LYS A 32 -13.78 -3.79 -4.05
N SER A 33 -14.26 -5.04 -3.91
CA SER A 33 -15.61 -5.44 -4.37
C SER A 33 -16.71 -4.64 -3.67
N PHE A 34 -16.58 -4.41 -2.36
CA PHE A 34 -17.50 -3.59 -1.60
C PHE A 34 -17.48 -2.12 -2.05
N LEU A 35 -16.29 -1.59 -2.35
CA LEU A 35 -16.14 -0.23 -2.89
C LEU A 35 -16.90 -0.05 -4.20
N LEU A 36 -16.81 -1.02 -5.12
CA LEU A 36 -17.48 -0.93 -6.42
C LEU A 36 -18.98 -1.28 -6.34
N PHE A 37 -19.31 -2.44 -5.75
CA PHE A 37 -20.65 -3.02 -5.85
C PHE A 37 -21.63 -2.49 -4.82
N GLU A 38 -21.13 -1.86 -3.74
CA GLU A 38 -21.98 -1.27 -2.73
C GLU A 38 -21.88 0.26 -2.73
N LEU A 39 -20.64 0.78 -2.49
CA LEU A 39 -20.50 2.24 -2.26
C LEU A 39 -20.61 3.04 -3.57
N PHE A 40 -19.89 2.63 -4.62
CA PHE A 40 -19.92 3.33 -5.90
C PHE A 40 -21.24 3.07 -6.64
N TYR A 41 -21.77 1.84 -6.59
CA TYR A 41 -23.11 1.51 -7.08
C TYR A 41 -24.17 2.42 -6.46
N LYS A 42 -24.19 2.51 -5.12
CA LYS A 42 -25.10 3.40 -4.40
C LYS A 42 -24.92 4.85 -4.83
N HIS A 43 -23.68 5.33 -4.97
CA HIS A 43 -23.40 6.68 -5.44
C HIS A 43 -24.03 6.94 -6.82
N LEU A 44 -23.96 5.99 -7.76
CA LEU A 44 -24.55 6.13 -9.09
C LEU A 44 -26.07 6.23 -9.01
N ILE A 45 -26.73 5.36 -8.23
CA ILE A 45 -28.17 5.39 -7.99
C ILE A 45 -28.61 6.72 -7.37
N ASP A 46 -27.93 7.17 -6.30
CA ASP A 46 -28.22 8.42 -5.60
C ASP A 46 -28.07 9.66 -6.51
N ASN A 47 -27.28 9.53 -7.59
CA ASN A 47 -27.11 10.57 -8.63
C ASN A 47 -27.98 10.36 -9.86
N GLY A 48 -29.02 9.53 -9.77
CA GLY A 48 -30.08 9.40 -10.78
C GLY A 48 -29.76 8.47 -11.95
N ILE A 49 -28.71 7.63 -11.84
CA ILE A 49 -28.47 6.57 -12.84
C ILE A 49 -29.48 5.45 -12.60
N ALA A 50 -30.19 5.04 -13.66
CA ALA A 50 -31.15 3.97 -13.59
C ALA A 50 -30.45 2.64 -13.31
N GLU A 51 -31.10 1.75 -12.55
CA GLU A 51 -30.52 0.48 -12.13
C GLU A 51 -30.13 -0.43 -13.31
N ASP A 52 -30.94 -0.42 -14.37
CA ASP A 52 -30.69 -1.17 -15.60
C ASP A 52 -29.53 -0.64 -16.45
N HIS A 53 -28.97 0.52 -16.10
CA HIS A 53 -27.76 1.09 -16.69
C HIS A 53 -26.49 0.77 -15.89
N ILE A 54 -26.63 -0.02 -14.81
CA ILE A 54 -25.48 -0.48 -14.00
C ILE A 54 -25.39 -2.00 -14.10
N ILE A 55 -24.39 -2.48 -14.85
CA ILE A 55 -24.18 -3.90 -15.09
C ILE A 55 -23.08 -4.38 -14.14
N THR A 56 -23.44 -5.28 -13.20
CA THR A 56 -22.50 -5.85 -12.21
C THR A 56 -22.28 -7.34 -12.47
N ILE A 57 -21.02 -7.76 -12.54
CA ILE A 57 -20.62 -9.14 -12.80
C ILE A 57 -19.54 -9.54 -11.79
N ALA A 58 -19.88 -10.43 -10.83
CA ALA A 58 -18.93 -11.03 -9.90
C ALA A 58 -18.47 -12.39 -10.47
N LEU A 59 -17.27 -12.46 -11.02
CA LEU A 59 -16.77 -13.68 -11.69
C LEU A 59 -16.35 -14.78 -10.72
N ASP A 60 -16.18 -14.47 -9.44
CA ASP A 60 -15.96 -15.48 -8.38
C ASP A 60 -17.27 -16.17 -7.94
N ASP A 61 -18.44 -15.57 -8.24
CA ASP A 61 -19.72 -16.22 -8.02
C ASP A 61 -19.91 -17.41 -8.98
N ARG A 62 -20.35 -18.53 -8.42
CA ARG A 62 -20.63 -19.75 -9.18
C ARG A 62 -21.73 -19.55 -10.23
N LEU A 63 -22.70 -18.69 -9.97
CA LEU A 63 -23.78 -18.38 -10.92
C LEU A 63 -23.24 -17.70 -12.18
N ASN A 64 -22.19 -16.92 -12.04
CA ASN A 64 -21.53 -16.21 -13.14
C ASN A 64 -20.40 -17.03 -13.80
N LYS A 65 -20.22 -18.32 -13.41
CA LYS A 65 -19.18 -19.16 -14.02
C LYS A 65 -19.22 -19.21 -15.56
N PRO A 66 -20.36 -19.23 -16.23
CA PRO A 66 -20.42 -19.16 -17.71
C PRO A 66 -19.82 -17.86 -18.28
N LEU A 67 -19.89 -16.75 -17.55
CA LEU A 67 -19.37 -15.46 -17.94
C LEU A 67 -17.83 -15.35 -17.81
N ARG A 68 -17.16 -16.40 -17.33
CA ARG A 68 -15.68 -16.50 -17.43
C ARG A 68 -15.21 -16.79 -18.86
N ASN A 69 -16.11 -17.23 -19.74
CA ASN A 69 -15.84 -17.29 -21.17
C ASN A 69 -15.98 -15.89 -21.77
N PRO A 70 -14.97 -15.36 -22.49
CA PRO A 70 -14.93 -13.97 -22.98
C PRO A 70 -16.08 -13.64 -23.94
N ASP A 71 -16.40 -14.53 -24.87
CA ASP A 71 -17.48 -14.31 -25.86
C ASP A 71 -18.83 -14.28 -25.18
N THR A 72 -19.06 -15.18 -24.21
CA THR A 72 -20.31 -15.24 -23.44
C THR A 72 -20.49 -13.99 -22.59
N CYS A 73 -19.42 -13.52 -21.95
CA CYS A 73 -19.44 -12.29 -21.16
C CYS A 73 -19.75 -11.06 -22.02
N LEU A 74 -19.05 -10.91 -23.14
CA LEU A 74 -19.27 -9.81 -24.04
C LEU A 74 -20.69 -9.80 -24.63
N ALA A 75 -21.19 -10.98 -25.07
CA ALA A 75 -22.56 -11.11 -25.57
C ALA A 75 -23.60 -10.78 -24.47
N HIS A 76 -23.36 -11.19 -23.22
CA HIS A 76 -24.21 -10.86 -22.09
C HIS A 76 -24.28 -9.34 -21.86
N ILE A 77 -23.13 -8.68 -21.78
CA ILE A 77 -23.06 -7.21 -21.57
C ILE A 77 -23.75 -6.48 -22.72
N LEU A 78 -23.46 -6.82 -23.99
CA LEU A 78 -24.08 -6.23 -25.15
C LEU A 78 -25.59 -6.43 -25.18
N GLY A 79 -26.07 -7.60 -24.71
CA GLY A 79 -27.49 -7.90 -24.59
C GLY A 79 -28.25 -7.02 -23.57
N LEU A 80 -27.55 -6.45 -22.58
CA LEU A 80 -28.11 -5.55 -21.56
C LEU A 80 -28.13 -4.08 -22.00
N ILE A 81 -27.32 -3.67 -22.97
CA ILE A 81 -27.31 -2.30 -23.50
C ILE A 81 -28.50 -2.13 -24.46
N LYS A 82 -29.50 -1.32 -24.06
CA LYS A 82 -30.77 -1.15 -24.78
C LYS A 82 -30.92 0.17 -25.50
N ASP A 83 -30.20 1.20 -25.06
CA ASP A 83 -30.31 2.57 -25.55
C ASP A 83 -28.96 3.26 -25.69
N LYS A 84 -28.95 4.58 -25.82
CA LYS A 84 -27.74 5.39 -25.99
C LYS A 84 -27.28 6.10 -24.72
N GLU A 85 -28.01 5.89 -23.60
CA GLU A 85 -27.61 6.43 -22.31
C GLU A 85 -26.36 5.75 -21.79
N MET A 86 -25.71 6.35 -20.80
CA MET A 86 -24.43 5.84 -20.27
C MET A 86 -24.62 4.58 -19.40
N TYR A 87 -23.94 3.51 -19.74
CA TYR A 87 -23.88 2.27 -18.97
C TYR A 87 -22.58 2.16 -18.18
N TYR A 88 -22.69 1.71 -16.94
CA TYR A 88 -21.57 1.46 -16.04
C TYR A 88 -21.38 -0.05 -15.89
N VAL A 89 -20.31 -0.57 -16.47
CA VAL A 89 -19.99 -2.02 -16.42
C VAL A 89 -18.96 -2.26 -15.32
N MET A 90 -19.34 -3.00 -14.30
CA MET A 90 -18.49 -3.34 -13.15
C MET A 90 -18.23 -4.84 -13.11
N ILE A 91 -16.97 -5.27 -13.24
CA ILE A 91 -16.60 -6.70 -13.25
C ILE A 91 -15.63 -6.94 -12.09
N ASP A 92 -16.02 -7.82 -11.17
CA ASP A 92 -15.18 -8.21 -10.03
C ASP A 92 -14.35 -9.47 -10.37
N GLU A 93 -13.09 -9.49 -9.87
CA GLU A 93 -12.11 -10.56 -10.07
C GLU A 93 -11.94 -10.95 -11.57
N VAL A 94 -11.79 -9.92 -12.42
CA VAL A 94 -11.81 -10.09 -13.90
C VAL A 94 -10.71 -11.05 -14.40
N GLN A 95 -9.63 -11.29 -13.66
CA GLN A 95 -8.59 -12.28 -14.00
C GLN A 95 -9.08 -13.73 -14.00
N LEU A 96 -10.31 -13.99 -13.53
CA LEU A 96 -10.94 -15.30 -13.66
C LEU A 96 -11.50 -15.56 -15.05
N MET A 97 -11.56 -14.53 -15.90
CA MET A 97 -11.94 -14.64 -17.31
C MET A 97 -10.68 -14.84 -18.16
N ASP A 98 -10.71 -15.80 -19.05
CA ASP A 98 -9.67 -15.94 -20.07
C ASP A 98 -9.74 -14.75 -21.04
N GLU A 99 -8.61 -14.32 -21.60
CA GLU A 99 -8.54 -13.22 -22.58
C GLU A 99 -9.32 -11.94 -22.15
N PHE A 100 -9.44 -11.68 -20.86
CA PHE A 100 -10.23 -10.56 -20.33
C PHE A 100 -9.80 -9.19 -20.91
N VAL A 101 -8.54 -9.05 -21.30
CA VAL A 101 -8.03 -7.80 -21.89
C VAL A 101 -8.75 -7.50 -23.22
N ASP A 102 -9.01 -8.51 -24.04
CA ASP A 102 -9.71 -8.35 -25.32
C ASP A 102 -11.18 -7.95 -25.11
N VAL A 103 -11.84 -8.51 -24.08
CA VAL A 103 -13.18 -8.09 -23.68
C VAL A 103 -13.19 -6.63 -23.24
N LEU A 104 -12.26 -6.22 -22.38
CA LEU A 104 -12.17 -4.84 -21.90
C LEU A 104 -11.83 -3.85 -23.02
N ASN A 105 -10.94 -4.22 -23.95
CA ASN A 105 -10.67 -3.43 -25.13
C ASN A 105 -11.91 -3.29 -26.03
N SER A 106 -12.71 -4.36 -26.17
CA SER A 106 -13.96 -4.31 -26.91
C SER A 106 -14.99 -3.37 -26.28
N LEU A 107 -15.11 -3.37 -24.93
CA LEU A 107 -15.97 -2.45 -24.19
C LEU A 107 -15.54 -0.98 -24.37
N LEU A 108 -14.23 -0.69 -24.45
CA LEU A 108 -13.72 0.66 -24.70
C LEU A 108 -14.13 1.24 -26.07
N HIS A 109 -14.48 0.39 -27.04
CA HIS A 109 -14.98 0.85 -28.34
C HIS A 109 -16.47 1.21 -28.33
N ILE A 110 -17.19 0.96 -27.24
CA ILE A 110 -18.61 1.30 -27.10
C ILE A 110 -18.72 2.69 -26.47
N PRO A 111 -19.20 3.71 -27.17
CA PRO A 111 -19.11 5.11 -26.74
C PRO A 111 -19.85 5.44 -25.45
N ASN A 112 -20.92 4.69 -25.15
CA ASN A 112 -21.79 4.87 -23.98
C ASN A 112 -21.57 3.80 -22.91
N VAL A 113 -20.34 3.22 -22.83
CA VAL A 113 -19.95 2.29 -21.77
C VAL A 113 -18.77 2.86 -20.99
N ASP A 114 -18.90 2.86 -19.69
CA ASP A 114 -17.83 3.20 -18.75
C ASP A 114 -17.49 1.97 -17.88
N THR A 115 -16.25 1.48 -17.96
CA THR A 115 -15.87 0.16 -17.45
C THR A 115 -15.00 0.26 -16.22
N TYR A 116 -15.38 -0.52 -15.19
CA TYR A 116 -14.70 -0.65 -13.89
C TYR A 116 -14.43 -2.13 -13.63
N VAL A 117 -13.21 -2.47 -13.26
CA VAL A 117 -12.85 -3.85 -12.95
C VAL A 117 -12.07 -3.94 -11.66
N THR A 118 -12.21 -5.05 -10.94
CA THR A 118 -11.32 -5.34 -9.83
C THR A 118 -10.40 -6.49 -10.16
N GLY A 119 -9.24 -6.48 -9.51
CA GLY A 119 -8.33 -7.61 -9.46
C GLY A 119 -7.50 -7.57 -8.19
N SER A 120 -7.38 -8.72 -7.54
CA SER A 120 -6.59 -8.88 -6.31
C SER A 120 -5.15 -9.31 -6.58
N ASN A 121 -4.73 -9.24 -7.85
CA ASN A 121 -3.54 -9.90 -8.31
C ASN A 121 -2.70 -8.96 -9.19
N SER A 122 -1.39 -9.01 -9.02
CA SER A 122 -0.41 -8.32 -9.84
C SER A 122 -0.40 -8.71 -11.33
N LYS A 123 -1.11 -9.76 -11.74
CA LYS A 123 -1.38 -9.98 -13.18
C LYS A 123 -1.97 -8.73 -13.83
N PHE A 124 -2.67 -7.88 -13.06
CA PHE A 124 -3.15 -6.58 -13.51
C PHE A 124 -2.09 -5.50 -13.53
N LEU A 125 -1.05 -5.65 -12.70
CA LEU A 125 0.07 -4.71 -12.60
C LEU A 125 1.31 -5.22 -13.33
N SER A 126 1.27 -6.46 -13.87
CA SER A 126 2.34 -6.85 -14.76
C SER A 126 2.42 -5.77 -15.85
N SER A 127 3.64 -5.31 -16.10
CA SER A 127 3.95 -4.42 -17.23
C SER A 127 3.25 -4.90 -18.50
N ASP A 128 2.92 -6.17 -18.59
CA ASP A 128 2.26 -6.83 -19.70
C ASP A 128 0.79 -6.40 -19.84
N VAL A 129 -0.03 -6.42 -18.77
CA VAL A 129 -1.44 -6.01 -18.86
C VAL A 129 -1.58 -4.50 -19.05
N MET A 130 -0.79 -3.69 -18.33
CA MET A 130 -0.76 -2.24 -18.56
C MET A 130 -0.22 -1.91 -19.97
N THR A 131 0.70 -2.73 -20.49
CA THR A 131 1.21 -2.62 -21.86
C THR A 131 0.16 -3.09 -22.88
N GLU A 132 -0.59 -4.15 -22.59
CA GLU A 132 -1.71 -4.63 -23.43
C GLU A 132 -2.86 -3.63 -23.49
N PHE A 133 -3.18 -2.94 -22.40
CA PHE A 133 -4.09 -1.79 -22.43
C PHE A 133 -3.54 -0.58 -23.19
N ARG A 134 -2.26 -0.61 -23.61
CA ARG A 134 -1.63 0.48 -24.39
C ARG A 134 -1.88 1.86 -23.78
N GLY A 135 -1.78 1.98 -22.46
CA GLY A 135 -2.04 3.23 -21.73
C GLY A 135 -3.53 3.58 -21.57
N ARG A 136 -4.45 2.64 -21.77
CA ARG A 136 -5.90 2.84 -21.60
C ARG A 136 -6.44 2.30 -20.26
N GLY A 137 -5.56 1.84 -19.37
CA GLY A 137 -5.89 1.46 -18.00
C GLY A 137 -5.64 2.62 -17.05
N ASP A 138 -6.57 2.85 -16.14
CA ASP A 138 -6.53 3.89 -15.12
C ASP A 138 -6.60 3.22 -13.75
N GLU A 139 -5.48 3.16 -13.03
CA GLU A 139 -5.35 2.41 -11.80
C GLU A 139 -5.85 3.20 -10.59
N ILE A 140 -6.69 2.53 -9.78
CA ILE A 140 -7.11 2.98 -8.46
C ILE A 140 -6.70 1.94 -7.44
N HIS A 141 -5.58 2.18 -6.75
CA HIS A 141 -5.06 1.26 -5.75
C HIS A 141 -5.75 1.46 -4.40
N VAL A 142 -6.41 0.40 -3.91
CA VAL A 142 -7.17 0.41 -2.65
C VAL A 142 -6.35 -0.21 -1.53
N ASN A 143 -5.88 0.63 -0.63
CA ASN A 143 -5.15 0.23 0.58
C ASN A 143 -6.11 -0.31 1.66
N PRO A 144 -5.62 -1.02 2.69
CA PRO A 144 -6.37 -1.23 3.94
C PRO A 144 -6.90 0.10 4.50
N LEU A 145 -7.79 0.02 5.48
CA LEU A 145 -8.34 1.22 6.12
C LEU A 145 -7.24 2.06 6.76
N SER A 146 -7.31 3.37 6.56
CA SER A 146 -6.47 4.31 7.28
C SER A 146 -6.96 4.54 8.72
N MET A 147 -6.10 5.14 9.54
CA MET A 147 -6.52 5.54 10.89
C MET A 147 -7.70 6.53 10.86
N SER A 148 -7.73 7.46 9.89
CA SER A 148 -8.84 8.41 9.77
C SER A 148 -10.16 7.71 9.44
N GLU A 149 -10.16 6.74 8.52
CA GLU A 149 -11.34 5.93 8.18
C GLU A 149 -11.84 5.07 9.36
N ILE A 150 -10.92 4.52 10.16
CA ILE A 150 -11.26 3.76 11.37
C ILE A 150 -11.85 4.68 12.44
N CYS A 151 -11.22 5.82 12.70
CA CYS A 151 -11.71 6.80 13.68
C CYS A 151 -13.08 7.38 13.28
N GLU A 152 -13.33 7.62 11.99
CA GLU A 152 -14.65 8.06 11.50
C GLU A 152 -15.73 7.00 11.78
N ALA A 153 -15.43 5.74 11.52
CA ALA A 153 -16.37 4.63 11.71
C ALA A 153 -16.58 4.25 13.19
N MET A 154 -15.62 4.58 14.05
CA MET A 154 -15.62 4.26 15.50
C MET A 154 -15.44 5.52 16.35
N SER A 155 -16.20 6.56 16.05
CA SER A 155 -16.06 7.90 16.65
C SER A 155 -16.20 7.95 18.17
N ASP A 156 -16.87 6.95 18.77
CA ASP A 156 -17.09 6.85 20.21
C ASP A 156 -15.91 6.19 20.95
N VAL A 157 -14.88 5.72 20.23
CA VAL A 157 -13.73 5.02 20.81
C VAL A 157 -12.53 5.96 20.89
N ASP A 158 -11.82 5.90 22.02
CA ASP A 158 -10.63 6.74 22.23
C ASP A 158 -9.54 6.47 21.16
N TRP A 159 -8.87 7.54 20.72
CA TRP A 159 -7.79 7.51 19.74
C TRP A 159 -6.65 6.55 20.15
N ASN A 160 -6.19 6.59 21.40
CA ASN A 160 -5.06 5.77 21.82
C ASN A 160 -5.41 4.28 21.72
N HIS A 161 -6.64 3.92 22.10
CA HIS A 161 -7.10 2.55 21.98
C HIS A 161 -7.21 2.12 20.51
N LEU A 162 -7.75 2.98 19.63
CA LEU A 162 -7.81 2.69 18.18
C LEU A 162 -6.41 2.57 17.58
N TRP A 163 -5.47 3.41 18.01
CA TRP A 163 -4.08 3.34 17.57
C TRP A 163 -3.41 2.01 17.99
N GLU A 164 -3.60 1.56 19.24
CA GLU A 164 -3.10 0.27 19.70
C GLU A 164 -3.69 -0.91 18.90
N LEU A 165 -4.99 -0.87 18.62
CA LEU A 165 -5.66 -1.86 17.79
C LEU A 165 -5.11 -1.86 16.34
N TYR A 166 -4.93 -0.68 15.76
CA TYR A 166 -4.39 -0.52 14.40
C TYR A 166 -2.95 -1.02 14.30
N MET A 167 -2.09 -0.65 15.25
CA MET A 167 -0.72 -1.15 15.29
C MET A 167 -0.65 -2.67 15.45
N THR A 168 -1.58 -3.25 16.23
CA THR A 168 -1.57 -4.69 16.51
C THR A 168 -2.22 -5.49 15.39
N TYR A 169 -3.40 -5.09 14.91
CA TYR A 169 -4.24 -5.87 14.01
C TYR A 169 -4.41 -5.28 12.61
N GLY A 170 -3.80 -4.13 12.33
CA GLY A 170 -3.84 -3.49 11.02
C GLY A 170 -5.17 -2.84 10.66
N GLY A 171 -5.34 -2.53 9.37
CA GLY A 171 -6.51 -1.84 8.82
C GLY A 171 -7.36 -2.68 7.88
N LEU A 172 -7.22 -4.02 7.84
CA LEU A 172 -8.12 -4.83 7.02
C LEU A 172 -9.56 -4.76 7.56
N PRO A 173 -10.58 -4.43 6.72
CA PRO A 173 -11.94 -4.15 7.19
C PRO A 173 -12.54 -5.23 8.10
N MET A 174 -12.33 -6.52 7.81
CA MET A 174 -12.84 -7.62 8.63
C MET A 174 -12.20 -7.68 10.02
N THR A 175 -10.92 -7.33 10.15
CA THR A 175 -10.24 -7.30 11.46
C THR A 175 -10.85 -6.28 12.41
N ILE A 176 -11.30 -5.14 11.88
CA ILE A 176 -11.96 -4.11 12.69
C ILE A 176 -13.35 -4.56 13.15
N GLN A 177 -14.03 -5.42 12.39
CA GLN A 177 -15.38 -5.89 12.71
C GLN A 177 -15.41 -7.00 13.77
N PHE A 178 -14.34 -7.77 13.92
CA PHE A 178 -14.27 -8.81 14.95
C PHE A 178 -14.23 -8.21 16.37
N GLN A 179 -14.90 -8.88 17.31
CA GLN A 179 -15.05 -8.37 18.66
C GLN A 179 -13.87 -8.75 19.58
N THR A 180 -13.29 -9.92 19.37
CA THR A 180 -12.23 -10.43 20.25
C THR A 180 -10.86 -10.39 19.56
N GLU A 181 -9.82 -10.15 20.36
CA GLU A 181 -8.43 -10.19 19.89
C GLU A 181 -8.06 -11.54 19.28
N LYS A 182 -8.60 -12.62 19.84
CA LYS A 182 -8.38 -13.98 19.34
C LYS A 182 -8.90 -14.14 17.92
N GLU A 183 -10.14 -13.69 17.65
CA GLU A 183 -10.73 -13.76 16.30
C GLU A 183 -9.91 -12.96 15.29
N LYS A 184 -9.46 -11.75 15.68
CA LYS A 184 -8.61 -10.90 14.85
C LYS A 184 -7.29 -11.61 14.50
N ALA A 185 -6.62 -12.13 15.53
CA ALA A 185 -5.33 -12.82 15.35
C ALA A 185 -5.46 -14.11 14.53
N ASP A 186 -6.45 -14.94 14.79
CA ASP A 186 -6.69 -16.19 14.08
C ASP A 186 -7.05 -15.92 12.60
N TYR A 187 -7.88 -14.91 12.34
CA TYR A 187 -8.22 -14.48 10.99
C TYR A 187 -7.00 -14.03 10.20
N LEU A 188 -6.16 -13.15 10.78
CA LEU A 188 -4.97 -12.63 10.11
C LEU A 188 -3.95 -13.74 9.80
N LYS A 189 -3.72 -14.67 10.75
CA LYS A 189 -2.83 -15.82 10.54
C LYS A 189 -3.34 -16.71 9.41
N LYS A 190 -4.63 -17.04 9.43
CA LYS A 190 -5.26 -17.86 8.39
C LYS A 190 -5.22 -17.15 7.03
N LEU A 191 -5.52 -15.85 6.99
CA LEU A 191 -5.49 -15.06 5.77
C LEU A 191 -4.07 -15.04 5.16
N LEU A 192 -3.05 -14.84 5.98
CA LEU A 192 -1.67 -14.82 5.52
C LEU A 192 -1.22 -16.17 4.96
N SER A 193 -1.48 -17.27 5.68
CA SER A 193 -1.00 -18.61 5.28
C SER A 193 -1.83 -19.21 4.14
N GLU A 194 -3.16 -19.23 4.28
CA GLU A 194 -4.05 -19.97 3.39
C GLU A 194 -4.46 -19.16 2.14
N THR A 195 -4.31 -17.83 2.18
CA THR A 195 -4.66 -16.99 1.04
C THR A 195 -3.41 -16.44 0.37
N TYR A 196 -2.64 -15.60 1.05
CA TYR A 196 -1.54 -14.89 0.38
C TYR A 196 -0.37 -15.81 0.02
N LEU A 197 0.18 -16.52 1.00
CA LEU A 197 1.34 -17.38 0.74
C LEU A 197 0.99 -18.55 -0.18
N LYS A 198 -0.20 -19.12 -0.02
CA LYS A 198 -0.69 -20.16 -0.92
C LYS A 198 -0.83 -19.66 -2.35
N ASP A 199 -1.44 -18.49 -2.57
CA ASP A 199 -1.58 -17.92 -3.90
C ASP A 199 -0.23 -17.63 -4.58
N ILE A 200 0.75 -17.11 -3.82
CA ILE A 200 2.10 -16.87 -4.33
C ILE A 200 2.74 -18.19 -4.75
N LYS A 201 2.64 -19.23 -3.91
CA LYS A 201 3.20 -20.57 -4.18
C LYS A 201 2.59 -21.19 -5.43
N GLU A 202 1.28 -21.20 -5.53
CA GLU A 202 0.54 -21.78 -6.67
C GLU A 202 0.83 -21.05 -7.98
N ARG A 203 0.88 -19.71 -7.94
CA ARG A 203 1.11 -18.87 -9.11
C ARG A 203 2.50 -19.03 -9.70
N HIS A 204 3.51 -19.07 -8.84
CA HIS A 204 4.91 -19.11 -9.25
C HIS A 204 5.51 -20.52 -9.21
N ASN A 205 4.65 -21.55 -9.01
CA ASN A 205 5.06 -22.96 -8.92
C ASN A 205 6.23 -23.17 -7.93
N ILE A 206 6.16 -22.52 -6.76
CA ILE A 206 7.21 -22.59 -5.74
C ILE A 206 7.13 -23.94 -5.02
N VAL A 207 8.18 -24.74 -5.14
CA VAL A 207 8.28 -26.05 -4.50
C VAL A 207 8.81 -25.94 -3.07
N ASN A 208 9.66 -24.95 -2.80
CA ASN A 208 10.35 -24.79 -1.51
C ASN A 208 9.58 -23.82 -0.60
N ASP A 209 8.53 -24.31 0.01
CA ASP A 209 7.62 -23.55 0.88
C ASP A 209 8.34 -22.95 2.09
N LEU A 210 9.26 -23.68 2.67
CA LEU A 210 9.93 -23.29 3.92
C LEU A 210 10.80 -22.05 3.76
N GLU A 211 11.53 -21.94 2.65
CA GLU A 211 12.41 -20.81 2.39
C GLU A 211 11.61 -19.52 2.13
N LEU A 212 10.50 -19.62 1.39
CA LEU A 212 9.59 -18.49 1.15
C LEU A 212 9.03 -17.96 2.48
N GLU A 213 8.57 -18.86 3.35
CA GLU A 213 8.00 -18.50 4.65
C GLU A 213 9.04 -17.93 5.62
N GLN A 214 10.27 -18.46 5.59
CA GLN A 214 11.38 -17.94 6.38
C GLN A 214 11.78 -16.55 5.91
N LEU A 215 11.88 -16.33 4.60
CA LEU A 215 12.18 -15.01 4.05
C LEU A 215 11.11 -13.99 4.46
N MET A 216 9.82 -14.34 4.38
CA MET A 216 8.74 -13.47 4.87
C MET A 216 8.90 -13.14 6.36
N SER A 217 9.31 -14.11 7.20
CA SER A 217 9.56 -13.87 8.63
C SER A 217 10.72 -12.90 8.85
N ILE A 218 11.80 -13.03 8.07
CA ILE A 218 12.94 -12.12 8.14
C ILE A 218 12.54 -10.70 7.74
N VAL A 219 11.78 -10.55 6.64
CA VAL A 219 11.26 -9.24 6.19
C VAL A 219 10.33 -8.64 7.23
N ALA A 220 9.45 -9.45 7.85
CA ALA A 220 8.55 -8.99 8.90
C ALA A 220 9.30 -8.54 10.17
N SER A 221 10.38 -9.23 10.55
CA SER A 221 11.22 -8.82 11.68
C SER A 221 12.06 -7.58 11.37
N GLY A 222 12.49 -7.42 10.12
CA GLY A 222 13.32 -6.30 9.68
C GLY A 222 12.55 -5.15 9.02
N ILE A 223 11.28 -4.97 9.35
CA ILE A 223 10.45 -3.89 8.80
C ILE A 223 11.11 -2.52 8.99
N GLY A 224 11.11 -1.68 7.96
CA GLY A 224 11.77 -0.37 8.01
C GLY A 224 13.31 -0.42 8.04
N SER A 225 13.92 -1.61 8.05
CA SER A 225 15.37 -1.75 8.02
C SER A 225 15.90 -1.94 6.60
N LEU A 226 17.14 -1.46 6.38
CA LEU A 226 17.81 -1.59 5.08
C LEU A 226 18.08 -3.06 4.75
N THR A 227 17.48 -3.53 3.68
CA THR A 227 17.53 -4.91 3.20
C THR A 227 18.42 -5.05 1.97
N ASN A 228 19.33 -6.02 2.02
CA ASN A 228 20.21 -6.38 0.90
C ASN A 228 20.09 -7.88 0.61
N PRO A 229 19.64 -8.30 -0.58
CA PRO A 229 19.48 -9.71 -0.94
C PRO A 229 20.76 -10.55 -0.75
N GLN A 230 21.95 -9.98 -1.01
CA GLN A 230 23.21 -10.68 -0.80
C GLN A 230 23.50 -10.94 0.69
N LYS A 231 23.22 -9.96 1.56
CA LYS A 231 23.34 -10.15 3.01
C LYS A 231 22.36 -11.21 3.52
N LEU A 232 21.13 -11.22 3.01
CA LEU A 232 20.14 -12.24 3.35
C LEU A 232 20.59 -13.63 2.89
N SER A 233 21.12 -13.76 1.66
CA SER A 233 21.67 -15.03 1.15
C SER A 233 22.78 -15.56 2.07
N ASN A 234 23.69 -14.71 2.50
CA ASN A 234 24.77 -15.08 3.43
C ASN A 234 24.20 -15.49 4.80
N ALA A 235 23.15 -14.82 5.30
CA ALA A 235 22.49 -15.17 6.55
C ALA A 235 21.80 -16.55 6.49
N PHE A 236 21.14 -16.87 5.38
CA PHE A 236 20.57 -18.20 5.13
C PHE A 236 21.66 -19.29 5.16
N LEU A 237 22.81 -19.06 4.51
CA LEU A 237 23.94 -19.98 4.51
C LEU A 237 24.53 -20.23 5.91
N SER A 238 24.73 -19.14 6.68
CA SER A 238 25.35 -19.23 8.02
C SER A 238 24.45 -19.92 9.04
N SER A 239 23.13 -19.92 8.83
CA SER A 239 22.16 -20.59 9.70
C SER A 239 22.04 -22.10 9.48
N GLY A 240 22.89 -22.70 8.62
CA GLY A 240 22.82 -24.12 8.25
C GLY A 240 21.57 -24.54 7.49
N LYS A 241 20.84 -23.57 6.96
CA LYS A 241 19.62 -23.76 6.16
C LYS A 241 19.98 -23.85 4.68
N THR A 242 18.99 -24.15 3.86
CA THR A 242 19.13 -24.30 2.40
C THR A 242 19.81 -23.09 1.77
N LYS A 243 20.64 -23.35 0.75
CA LYS A 243 21.34 -22.30 0.01
C LYS A 243 20.37 -21.54 -0.90
N LEU A 244 19.88 -20.38 -0.48
CA LEU A 244 19.15 -19.46 -1.34
C LEU A 244 20.11 -18.47 -2.01
N SER A 245 20.05 -18.38 -3.34
CA SER A 245 20.81 -17.37 -4.07
C SER A 245 20.26 -15.98 -3.82
N ALA A 246 21.08 -14.93 -3.92
CA ALA A 246 20.62 -13.56 -3.85
C ALA A 246 19.58 -13.24 -4.93
N GLN A 247 19.66 -13.89 -6.08
CA GLN A 247 18.70 -13.75 -7.17
C GLN A 247 17.32 -14.35 -6.80
N THR A 248 17.31 -15.55 -6.20
CA THR A 248 16.08 -16.19 -5.72
C THR A 248 15.42 -15.37 -4.61
N ILE A 249 16.22 -14.83 -3.68
CA ILE A 249 15.72 -13.96 -2.63
C ILE A 249 15.07 -12.70 -3.23
N LYS A 250 15.74 -12.06 -4.20
CA LYS A 250 15.18 -10.91 -4.90
C LYS A 250 13.85 -11.27 -5.56
N GLN A 251 13.78 -12.39 -6.26
CA GLN A 251 12.57 -12.87 -6.92
C GLN A 251 11.43 -13.12 -5.92
N TYR A 252 11.69 -13.72 -4.75
CA TYR A 252 10.67 -13.90 -3.73
C TYR A 252 10.19 -12.58 -3.13
N LEU A 253 11.10 -11.61 -2.94
CA LEU A 253 10.72 -10.25 -2.52
C LEU A 253 9.84 -9.55 -3.56
N ASP A 254 10.16 -9.72 -4.84
CA ASP A 254 9.33 -9.20 -5.95
C ASP A 254 7.93 -9.86 -5.93
N TYR A 255 7.82 -11.17 -5.68
CA TYR A 255 6.53 -11.87 -5.52
C TYR A 255 5.70 -11.34 -4.34
N PHE A 256 6.35 -10.99 -3.22
CA PHE A 256 5.65 -10.37 -2.10
C PHE A 256 5.13 -8.97 -2.43
N CYS A 257 5.89 -8.19 -3.20
CA CYS A 257 5.44 -6.90 -3.72
C CYS A 257 4.29 -7.07 -4.71
N GLU A 258 4.40 -8.02 -5.63
CA GLU A 258 3.36 -8.36 -6.60
C GLU A 258 2.04 -8.79 -5.93
N ALA A 259 2.10 -9.47 -4.80
CA ALA A 259 0.93 -9.82 -4.01
C ALA A 259 0.39 -8.67 -3.14
N PHE A 260 0.96 -7.48 -3.25
CA PHE A 260 0.67 -6.32 -2.41
C PHE A 260 0.84 -6.56 -0.89
N LEU A 261 1.64 -7.57 -0.50
CA LEU A 261 1.92 -7.83 0.91
C LEU A 261 2.89 -6.81 1.49
N ILE A 262 3.89 -6.44 0.69
CA ILE A 262 4.91 -5.45 1.05
C ILE A 262 5.11 -4.44 -0.07
N ASN A 263 5.53 -3.25 0.31
CA ASN A 263 5.96 -2.21 -0.61
C ASN A 263 7.47 -2.02 -0.49
N LYS A 264 8.14 -1.87 -1.62
CA LYS A 264 9.56 -1.58 -1.70
C LYS A 264 9.77 -0.07 -1.77
N SER A 265 10.62 0.47 -0.88
CA SER A 265 11.07 1.87 -0.92
C SER A 265 12.54 1.91 -1.30
N GLU A 266 12.87 2.61 -2.38
CA GLU A 266 14.23 2.73 -2.89
C GLU A 266 14.99 3.85 -2.18
N ARG A 267 16.31 3.78 -2.22
CA ARG A 267 17.15 4.84 -1.64
C ARG A 267 17.41 5.94 -2.67
N PHE A 268 17.21 7.18 -2.25
CA PHE A 268 17.46 8.36 -3.05
C PHE A 268 18.58 9.22 -2.42
N ASP A 269 19.68 9.39 -3.15
CA ASP A 269 20.75 10.31 -2.78
C ASP A 269 20.27 11.76 -3.04
N ILE A 270 19.92 12.47 -1.96
CA ILE A 270 19.30 13.80 -2.03
C ILE A 270 20.26 14.81 -2.66
N LYS A 271 21.55 14.76 -2.32
CA LYS A 271 22.57 15.67 -2.88
C LYS A 271 22.98 15.28 -4.30
N GLY A 272 23.16 14.00 -4.54
CA GLY A 272 23.53 13.46 -5.86
C GLY A 272 22.37 13.38 -6.84
N LYS A 273 21.11 13.56 -6.38
CA LYS A 273 19.88 13.49 -7.19
C LYS A 273 19.76 12.21 -8.01
N ARG A 274 20.10 11.07 -7.41
CA ARG A 274 20.09 9.75 -8.06
C ARG A 274 19.60 8.66 -7.15
N TYR A 275 19.00 7.63 -7.75
CA TYR A 275 18.62 6.42 -7.03
C TYR A 275 19.83 5.53 -6.74
N ILE A 276 19.78 4.86 -5.58
CA ILE A 276 20.75 3.86 -5.15
C ILE A 276 20.04 2.52 -5.14
N SER A 277 20.46 1.62 -6.02
CA SER A 277 19.77 0.37 -6.31
C SER A 277 19.71 -0.63 -5.12
N THR A 278 20.62 -0.51 -4.16
CA THR A 278 20.69 -1.38 -2.96
C THR A 278 21.50 -0.69 -1.85
N PRO A 279 21.20 -0.93 -0.56
CA PRO A 279 20.03 -1.60 -0.02
C PRO A 279 18.77 -0.77 -0.11
N TYR A 280 17.60 -1.37 0.05
CA TYR A 280 16.29 -0.74 0.08
C TYR A 280 15.52 -1.14 1.34
N LYS A 281 14.41 -0.44 1.66
CA LYS A 281 13.51 -0.81 2.76
C LYS A 281 12.26 -1.49 2.23
N PHE A 282 11.63 -2.31 3.10
CA PHE A 282 10.30 -2.85 2.87
C PHE A 282 9.36 -2.43 3.98
N TYR A 283 8.11 -2.13 3.59
CA TYR A 283 7.02 -1.82 4.48
C TYR A 283 5.85 -2.75 4.18
N PHE A 284 5.21 -3.27 5.22
CA PHE A 284 4.00 -4.07 5.04
C PHE A 284 2.82 -3.18 4.70
N THR A 285 2.01 -3.61 3.73
CA THR A 285 0.77 -2.92 3.36
C THR A 285 -0.22 -2.92 4.52
N ASP A 286 -0.20 -3.96 5.36
CA ASP A 286 -1.03 -4.07 6.56
C ASP A 286 -0.19 -4.53 7.77
N LEU A 287 -0.28 -3.77 8.88
CA LEU A 287 0.49 -4.04 10.09
C LEU A 287 0.07 -5.35 10.77
N GLY A 288 -1.22 -5.67 10.71
CA GLY A 288 -1.75 -6.90 11.27
C GLY A 288 -1.21 -8.16 10.59
N LEU A 289 -1.05 -8.12 9.26
CA LEU A 289 -0.43 -9.22 8.51
C LEU A 289 1.04 -9.40 8.89
N ARG A 290 1.78 -8.29 9.06
CA ARG A 290 3.16 -8.32 9.58
C ARG A 290 3.22 -8.99 10.95
N ASN A 291 2.36 -8.57 11.87
CA ASN A 291 2.33 -9.10 13.22
C ASN A 291 1.88 -10.56 13.27
N ALA A 292 0.91 -10.94 12.44
CA ALA A 292 0.46 -12.32 12.29
C ALA A 292 1.60 -13.26 11.85
N LYS A 293 2.47 -12.82 10.93
CA LYS A 293 3.66 -13.58 10.52
C LYS A 293 4.61 -13.85 11.66
N LEU A 294 4.71 -12.93 12.62
CA LEU A 294 5.56 -13.03 13.82
C LEU A 294 4.80 -13.57 15.04
N ASN A 295 3.59 -14.12 14.84
CA ASN A 295 2.73 -14.61 15.91
C ASN A 295 2.46 -13.56 17.02
N PHE A 296 2.41 -12.27 16.66
CA PHE A 296 2.19 -11.14 17.55
C PHE A 296 3.22 -11.02 18.70
N ARG A 297 4.45 -11.55 18.51
CA ARG A 297 5.50 -11.56 19.52
C ARG A 297 6.40 -10.33 19.52
N GLN A 298 6.47 -9.63 18.41
CA GLN A 298 7.38 -8.49 18.21
C GLN A 298 6.56 -7.26 17.78
N ILE A 299 5.96 -6.61 18.76
CA ILE A 299 5.26 -5.33 18.55
C ILE A 299 6.25 -4.22 18.89
N GLU A 300 7.09 -3.87 17.91
CA GLU A 300 8.08 -2.80 18.04
C GLU A 300 7.45 -1.49 17.54
N GLU A 301 6.90 -0.72 18.47
CA GLU A 301 6.10 0.48 18.19
C GLU A 301 6.82 1.47 17.25
N THR A 302 8.14 1.65 17.40
CA THR A 302 8.93 2.56 16.56
C THR A 302 8.85 2.19 15.08
N HIS A 303 9.11 0.93 14.76
CA HIS A 303 9.08 0.45 13.37
C HIS A 303 7.65 0.36 12.81
N LEU A 304 6.68 0.00 13.66
CA LEU A 304 5.27 -0.02 13.27
C LEU A 304 4.75 1.39 12.98
N MET A 305 5.14 2.38 13.77
CA MET A 305 4.83 3.79 13.53
C MET A 305 5.44 4.28 12.20
N GLU A 306 6.69 3.96 11.93
CA GLU A 306 7.34 4.29 10.66
C GLU A 306 6.58 3.66 9.48
N ASN A 307 6.18 2.37 9.60
CA ASN A 307 5.38 1.73 8.56
C ASN A 307 3.98 2.35 8.41
N ALA A 308 3.33 2.75 9.50
CA ALA A 308 2.03 3.42 9.44
C ALA A 308 2.13 4.77 8.71
N ILE A 309 3.17 5.56 8.98
CA ILE A 309 3.45 6.81 8.27
C ILE A 309 3.69 6.54 6.78
N TYR A 310 4.48 5.52 6.44
CA TYR A 310 4.68 5.10 5.05
C TYR A 310 3.37 4.78 4.35
N ASN A 311 2.53 3.94 4.96
CA ASN A 311 1.25 3.53 4.39
C ASN A 311 0.30 4.72 4.18
N GLU A 312 0.27 5.65 5.13
CA GLU A 312 -0.51 6.89 5.00
C GLU A 312 -0.04 7.75 3.83
N LEU A 313 1.28 7.90 3.65
CA LEU A 313 1.84 8.65 2.53
C LEU A 313 1.51 8.02 1.17
N VAL A 314 1.61 6.69 1.08
CA VAL A 314 1.24 5.95 -0.14
C VAL A 314 -0.26 6.05 -0.41
N MET A 315 -1.10 5.98 0.62
CA MET A 315 -2.55 6.14 0.47
C MET A 315 -2.92 7.53 -0.07
N ARG A 316 -2.15 8.57 0.28
CA ARG A 316 -2.30 9.93 -0.25
C ARG A 316 -1.69 10.12 -1.65
N ASP A 317 -1.36 9.03 -2.36
CA ASP A 317 -0.76 9.01 -3.71
C ASP A 317 0.63 9.68 -3.80
N PHE A 318 1.39 9.71 -2.72
CA PHE A 318 2.79 10.14 -2.77
C PHE A 318 3.71 9.00 -3.21
N ASN A 319 4.73 9.36 -4.00
CA ASN A 319 5.91 8.50 -4.19
C ASN A 319 6.83 8.65 -2.98
N VAL A 320 7.16 7.53 -2.34
CA VAL A 320 7.90 7.52 -1.06
C VAL A 320 9.19 6.74 -1.21
N ASP A 321 10.30 7.44 -1.07
CA ASP A 321 11.66 6.91 -1.11
C ASP A 321 12.36 7.09 0.24
N VAL A 322 13.42 6.33 0.49
CA VAL A 322 14.32 6.52 1.63
C VAL A 322 15.40 7.52 1.27
N GLY A 323 15.51 8.60 2.01
CA GLY A 323 16.52 9.62 1.76
C GLY A 323 17.92 9.26 2.27
N VAL A 324 18.95 9.65 1.52
CA VAL A 324 20.34 9.57 1.95
C VAL A 324 21.00 10.93 1.79
N VAL A 325 21.63 11.40 2.86
CA VAL A 325 22.41 12.64 2.88
C VAL A 325 23.85 12.35 3.25
N GLU A 326 24.80 12.72 2.43
CA GLU A 326 26.22 12.65 2.77
C GLU A 326 26.60 13.86 3.63
N ILE A 327 27.13 13.60 4.82
CA ILE A 327 27.66 14.60 5.73
C ILE A 327 29.15 14.42 5.94
N ARG A 328 29.86 15.50 6.31
CA ARG A 328 31.26 15.46 6.70
C ARG A 328 31.36 15.58 8.20
N GLU A 329 32.06 14.66 8.83
CA GLU A 329 32.33 14.66 10.26
C GLU A 329 33.81 14.54 10.51
N LYS A 330 34.20 14.87 11.74
CA LYS A 330 35.54 14.56 12.24
C LYS A 330 35.48 13.25 13.02
N ASP A 331 36.39 12.33 12.70
CA ASP A 331 36.61 11.13 13.49
C ASP A 331 37.30 11.44 14.82
N GLU A 332 37.49 10.42 15.66
CA GLU A 332 38.20 10.53 16.94
C GLU A 332 39.64 11.04 16.78
N LYS A 333 40.21 10.93 15.59
CA LYS A 333 41.55 11.42 15.22
C LYS A 333 41.56 12.77 14.52
N ASN A 334 40.38 13.46 14.55
CA ASN A 334 40.17 14.77 13.92
C ASN A 334 40.28 14.78 12.37
N ASN A 335 40.25 13.59 11.70
CA ASN A 335 40.20 13.50 10.24
C ASN A 335 38.80 13.75 9.73
N SER A 336 38.70 14.39 8.56
CA SER A 336 37.39 14.58 7.90
C SER A 336 36.93 13.24 7.26
N VAL A 337 35.84 12.65 7.79
CA VAL A 337 35.24 11.43 7.28
C VAL A 337 33.88 11.74 6.68
N ARG A 338 33.58 11.10 5.55
CA ARG A 338 32.24 11.18 4.94
C ARG A 338 31.38 10.09 5.58
N ARG A 339 30.19 10.49 6.03
CA ARG A 339 29.18 9.59 6.58
C ARG A 339 27.86 9.79 5.87
N GLN A 340 27.16 8.70 5.59
CA GLN A 340 25.78 8.75 5.11
C GLN A 340 24.83 8.72 6.30
N VAL A 341 23.90 9.66 6.34
CA VAL A 341 22.77 9.68 7.28
C VAL A 341 21.48 9.49 6.50
N GLU A 342 20.52 8.83 7.12
CA GLU A 342 19.26 8.48 6.53
C GLU A 342 18.21 9.56 6.85
N VAL A 343 17.32 9.81 5.89
CA VAL A 343 16.04 10.49 6.06
C VAL A 343 14.98 9.42 5.79
N ASP A 344 14.10 9.17 6.75
CA ASP A 344 13.17 8.05 6.65
C ASP A 344 12.35 8.11 5.36
N PHE A 345 11.84 9.30 4.99
CA PHE A 345 11.04 9.45 3.78
C PHE A 345 11.39 10.70 2.99
N VAL A 346 11.61 10.52 1.69
CA VAL A 346 11.58 11.56 0.66
C VAL A 346 10.28 11.37 -0.10
N VAL A 347 9.39 12.34 0.01
CA VAL A 347 8.00 12.22 -0.44
C VAL A 347 7.76 13.18 -1.59
N ASN A 348 7.31 12.65 -2.74
CA ASN A 348 7.12 13.44 -3.95
C ASN A 348 5.71 13.25 -4.53
N GLN A 349 5.08 14.35 -4.98
CA GLN A 349 3.86 14.33 -5.75
C GLN A 349 3.84 15.55 -6.68
N GLY A 350 3.98 15.32 -7.98
CA GLY A 350 4.11 16.42 -8.95
C GLY A 350 5.31 17.32 -8.64
N SER A 351 5.05 18.60 -8.37
CA SER A 351 6.08 19.58 -7.98
C SER A 351 6.34 19.64 -6.48
N LYS A 352 5.52 18.98 -5.66
CA LYS A 352 5.65 18.97 -4.21
C LYS A 352 6.71 17.96 -3.78
N ARG A 353 7.54 18.35 -2.82
CA ARG A 353 8.49 17.47 -2.14
C ARG A 353 8.51 17.76 -0.65
N TYR A 354 8.59 16.70 0.15
CA TYR A 354 8.73 16.77 1.59
C TYR A 354 9.81 15.80 2.06
N TYR A 355 10.49 16.16 3.15
CA TYR A 355 11.45 15.30 3.85
C TYR A 355 10.87 15.01 5.23
N ILE A 356 10.64 13.75 5.55
CA ILE A 356 9.95 13.36 6.76
C ILE A 356 10.81 12.41 7.57
N GLN A 357 10.92 12.68 8.87
CA GLN A 357 11.56 11.82 9.85
C GLN A 357 10.50 11.30 10.82
N SER A 358 10.50 9.99 11.09
CA SER A 358 9.66 9.35 12.08
C SER A 358 10.42 9.22 13.39
N ALA A 359 10.03 9.98 14.39
CA ALA A 359 10.67 9.97 15.71
C ALA A 359 9.67 9.52 16.77
N PHE A 360 9.88 8.36 17.39
CA PHE A 360 8.95 7.86 18.41
C PHE A 360 8.80 8.84 19.58
N ALA A 361 9.90 9.41 20.06
CA ALA A 361 9.91 10.46 21.06
C ALA A 361 11.14 11.34 20.92
N LEU A 362 11.01 12.62 21.26
CA LEU A 362 12.12 13.58 21.35
C LEU A 362 12.44 13.87 22.82
N SER A 363 12.79 12.82 23.57
CA SER A 363 12.91 12.83 25.03
C SER A 363 14.15 13.56 25.56
N SER A 364 15.16 13.80 24.74
CA SER A 364 16.38 14.52 25.10
C SER A 364 16.87 15.44 23.97
N ILE A 365 17.78 16.36 24.33
CA ILE A 365 18.42 17.25 23.35
C ILE A 365 19.22 16.43 22.34
N GLU A 366 19.95 15.41 22.80
CA GLU A 366 20.74 14.52 21.94
C GLU A 366 19.84 13.77 20.95
N LYS A 367 18.70 13.25 21.41
CA LYS A 367 17.74 12.57 20.53
C LYS A 367 17.15 13.53 19.51
N THR A 368 16.78 14.75 19.93
CA THR A 368 16.30 15.79 19.02
C THR A 368 17.36 16.13 17.96
N GLN A 369 18.62 16.29 18.37
CA GLN A 369 19.73 16.56 17.44
C GLN A 369 19.96 15.40 16.48
N GLN A 370 19.82 14.15 16.93
CA GLN A 370 19.95 12.97 16.08
C GLN A 370 18.88 12.97 14.97
N GLU A 371 17.61 13.25 15.31
CA GLU A 371 16.50 13.24 14.35
C GLU A 371 16.52 14.47 13.42
N THR A 372 16.94 15.63 13.88
CA THR A 372 17.04 16.85 13.07
C THR A 372 18.26 16.86 12.15
N ARG A 373 19.34 16.18 12.51
CA ARG A 373 20.62 16.20 11.82
C ARG A 373 20.54 15.86 10.32
N PRO A 374 19.84 14.79 9.88
CA PRO A 374 19.68 14.52 8.45
C PRO A 374 19.02 15.69 7.72
N LEU A 375 17.95 16.23 8.30
CA LEU A 375 17.13 17.29 7.72
C LEU A 375 17.87 18.62 7.59
N ILE A 376 18.65 19.01 8.59
CA ILE A 376 19.48 20.24 8.57
C ILE A 376 20.51 20.19 7.44
N ASN A 377 21.04 19.01 7.13
CA ASN A 377 22.08 18.82 6.11
C ASN A 377 21.55 18.71 4.68
N ILE A 378 20.24 18.80 4.46
CA ILE A 378 19.63 18.89 3.13
C ILE A 378 19.75 20.33 2.63
N PRO A 379 20.39 20.56 1.47
CA PRO A 379 20.74 21.90 1.01
C PRO A 379 19.59 22.67 0.35
N ASP A 380 18.45 22.01 0.08
CA ASP A 380 17.30 22.65 -0.57
C ASP A 380 16.28 23.19 0.43
N SER A 381 15.29 23.94 -0.09
CA SER A 381 14.27 24.65 0.68
C SER A 381 12.95 23.89 0.80
N PHE A 382 12.87 22.63 0.34
CA PHE A 382 11.65 21.85 0.50
C PHE A 382 11.36 21.61 1.97
N LYS A 383 10.10 21.43 2.28
CA LYS A 383 9.60 21.31 3.65
C LYS A 383 10.16 20.07 4.35
N LYS A 384 10.57 20.27 5.59
CA LYS A 384 11.19 19.27 6.46
C LYS A 384 10.30 19.08 7.67
N ILE A 385 9.93 17.84 7.95
CA ILE A 385 8.92 17.47 8.95
C ILE A 385 9.48 16.37 9.85
N ILE A 386 9.22 16.48 11.15
CA ILE A 386 9.41 15.41 12.12
C ILE A 386 8.03 15.03 12.65
N VAL A 387 7.64 13.77 12.50
CA VAL A 387 6.41 13.24 13.07
C VAL A 387 6.75 12.50 14.36
N VAL A 388 6.15 12.90 15.48
CA VAL A 388 6.35 12.28 16.80
C VAL A 388 5.08 11.56 17.27
N LYS A 389 5.24 10.49 18.05
CA LYS A 389 4.08 9.73 18.57
C LYS A 389 3.15 10.61 19.41
N ASP A 390 3.74 11.47 20.24
CA ASP A 390 2.98 12.28 21.20
C ASP A 390 2.06 13.28 20.50
N ASP A 391 0.89 13.52 21.08
CA ASP A 391 -0.03 14.56 20.62
C ASP A 391 0.50 15.93 21.08
N ILE A 392 1.21 16.59 20.20
CA ILE A 392 1.84 17.90 20.46
C ILE A 392 1.27 18.98 19.53
N LEU A 393 1.29 20.21 19.98
CA LEU A 393 1.03 21.36 19.10
C LEU A 393 2.13 21.45 18.04
N LEU A 394 1.72 21.71 16.80
CA LEU A 394 2.66 21.94 15.69
C LEU A 394 3.61 23.09 16.06
N ARG A 395 4.89 22.84 15.91
CA ARG A 395 5.95 23.84 16.15
C ARG A 395 6.96 23.85 15.01
N ARG A 396 7.59 25.00 14.82
CA ARG A 396 8.66 25.17 13.85
C ARG A 396 9.92 25.64 14.56
N ASP A 397 11.05 25.01 14.27
CA ASP A 397 12.33 25.40 14.84
C ASP A 397 13.03 26.51 14.01
N GLN A 398 14.21 26.95 14.50
CA GLN A 398 15.04 27.97 13.84
C GLN A 398 15.55 27.56 12.44
N TYR A 399 15.52 26.27 12.09
CA TYR A 399 15.93 25.76 10.78
C TYR A 399 14.72 25.57 9.85
N GLY A 400 13.53 25.96 10.29
CA GLY A 400 12.30 25.81 9.55
C GLY A 400 11.72 24.39 9.55
N ILE A 401 12.27 23.48 10.38
CA ILE A 401 11.78 22.11 10.51
C ILE A 401 10.47 22.14 11.31
N VAL A 402 9.43 21.54 10.75
CA VAL A 402 8.12 21.41 11.40
C VAL A 402 8.10 20.12 12.22
N THR A 403 7.72 20.20 13.49
CA THR A 403 7.44 19.04 14.32
C THR A 403 5.95 18.98 14.59
N MET A 404 5.32 17.82 14.31
CA MET A 404 3.89 17.59 14.54
C MET A 404 3.65 16.24 15.20
N GLY A 405 2.49 16.12 15.87
CA GLY A 405 2.05 14.86 16.46
C GLY A 405 1.55 13.87 15.42
N LEU A 406 1.71 12.57 15.69
CA LEU A 406 1.27 11.49 14.82
C LEU A 406 -0.24 11.53 14.56
N LYS A 407 -1.03 11.83 15.59
CA LYS A 407 -2.48 11.97 15.46
C LYS A 407 -2.83 13.05 14.43
N GLN A 408 -2.23 14.24 14.54
CA GLN A 408 -2.42 15.32 13.57
C GLN A 408 -2.01 14.88 12.16
N PHE A 409 -0.86 14.22 12.03
CA PHE A 409 -0.39 13.71 10.75
C PHE A 409 -1.39 12.74 10.10
N LEU A 410 -1.92 11.76 10.84
CA LEU A 410 -2.80 10.72 10.32
C LEU A 410 -4.26 11.18 10.10
N MET A 411 -4.73 12.16 10.89
CA MET A 411 -6.13 12.60 10.83
C MET A 411 -6.36 13.78 9.89
N ASP A 412 -5.35 14.60 9.64
CA ASP A 412 -5.45 15.74 8.74
C ASP A 412 -4.82 15.41 7.38
N TRP A 413 -5.66 15.31 6.36
CA TRP A 413 -5.20 15.04 4.99
C TRP A 413 -4.18 16.06 4.48
N ASN A 414 -4.31 17.31 4.92
CA ASN A 414 -3.44 18.42 4.51
C ASN A 414 -2.26 18.65 5.48
N SER A 415 -2.00 17.72 6.39
CA SER A 415 -0.97 17.85 7.43
C SER A 415 0.43 18.20 6.89
N LEU A 416 0.77 17.78 5.68
CA LEU A 416 2.04 18.10 5.06
C LEU A 416 2.14 19.57 4.59
N ASP A 417 1.04 20.25 4.39
CA ASP A 417 0.99 21.64 3.91
C ASP A 417 0.86 22.68 5.05
N LEU A 418 0.69 22.24 6.32
CA LEU A 418 0.56 23.09 7.52
C LEU A 418 1.81 23.94 7.87
#